data_8cae6623ea9eee3045a7fdd3db7ff4ff
#
_entry.id   8cae6623ea9eee3045a7fdd3db7ff4ff
#
_cell.length_a   1.000
_cell.length_b   1.000
_cell.length_c   1.000
_cell.angle_alpha   90.00
_cell.angle_beta   90.00
_cell.angle_gamma   90.00
#
_symmetry.space_group_name_H-M   'P 1'
#
loop_
_entity.id
_entity.type
_entity.pdbx_description
1 polymer ?
#
loop_
_entity_poly.entity_id
_entity_poly.type
_entity_poly.pdbx_seq_one_letter_code
_entity_poly.pdbx_strand_id
1 'polypeptide(L)'
;MKKIFNYLLLLILLSCSNNNEKESPYKLIANWPKIPDNYILGNPTGLALKSNQNLVVFHRASRSWQTPMPKDKIKENTIIEIDNSSGEIINAWGANMFIMPHGLEIDNQDNVWITDVGLHQVIKYDSTGKEMMVLGKKGKPGSDSYHFNLPT
;
A
#
# COMPACT_ATOMS: atom_id res chain seq x y z
N MET A 1 -55.29 8.22 42.36
CA MET A 1 -54.52 7.25 41.53
C MET A 1 -54.17 7.78 40.15
N LYS A 2 -54.87 8.71 39.52
CA LYS A 2 -54.55 9.18 38.14
C LYS A 2 -53.32 10.11 38.02
N LYS A 3 -52.89 10.77 39.11
CA LYS A 3 -51.76 11.72 39.09
C LYS A 3 -50.37 11.05 39.19
N ILE A 4 -50.27 9.86 39.75
CA ILE A 4 -49.01 9.13 39.92
C ILE A 4 -48.56 8.47 38.60
N PHE A 5 -49.52 8.11 37.73
CA PHE A 5 -49.24 7.48 36.45
C PHE A 5 -48.58 8.44 35.44
N ASN A 6 -48.89 9.75 35.51
CA ASN A 6 -48.30 10.77 34.64
C ASN A 6 -46.84 11.11 34.98
N TYR A 7 -46.41 10.94 36.23
CA TYR A 7 -45.01 11.16 36.63
C TYR A 7 -44.09 9.98 36.27
N LEU A 8 -44.65 8.78 36.22
CA LEU A 8 -43.87 7.61 35.81
C LEU A 8 -43.56 7.63 34.30
N LEU A 9 -44.45 8.21 33.48
CA LEU A 9 -44.22 8.30 32.02
C LEU A 9 -43.19 9.38 31.66
N LEU A 10 -42.99 10.40 32.51
CA LEU A 10 -42.03 11.48 32.27
C LEU A 10 -40.56 11.06 32.56
N LEU A 11 -40.36 10.05 33.42
CA LEU A 11 -39.04 9.55 33.80
C LEU A 11 -38.39 8.63 32.73
N ILE A 12 -39.16 8.11 31.79
CA ILE A 12 -38.68 7.19 30.76
C ILE A 12 -38.01 7.93 29.57
N LEU A 13 -38.25 9.26 29.43
CA LEU A 13 -37.73 10.05 28.30
C LEU A 13 -36.34 10.67 28.57
N LEU A 14 -35.75 10.46 29.75
CA LEU A 14 -34.42 10.99 30.10
C LEU A 14 -33.27 10.01 29.91
N SER A 15 -33.53 8.86 29.30
CA SER A 15 -32.48 7.93 28.88
C SER A 15 -31.91 8.39 27.52
N CYS A 16 -31.34 9.59 27.46
CA CYS A 16 -30.39 9.93 26.40
C CYS A 16 -29.14 9.13 26.66
N SER A 17 -28.93 8.11 25.84
CA SER A 17 -27.63 7.40 25.75
C SER A 17 -26.55 8.42 25.44
N ASN A 18 -25.66 8.69 26.40
CA ASN A 18 -24.36 9.28 26.11
C ASN A 18 -23.62 8.26 25.25
N ASN A 19 -23.74 8.32 23.94
CA ASN A 19 -22.82 7.71 23.02
C ASN A 19 -21.50 8.46 23.17
N ASN A 20 -20.68 8.05 24.13
CA ASN A 20 -19.27 8.37 24.14
C ASN A 20 -18.64 7.62 22.96
N GLU A 21 -18.86 8.09 21.73
CA GLU A 21 -18.03 7.68 20.61
C GLU A 21 -16.60 8.09 21.00
N LYS A 22 -15.77 7.08 21.27
CA LYS A 22 -14.33 7.31 21.43
C LYS A 22 -13.86 7.95 20.14
N GLU A 23 -13.44 9.21 20.23
CA GLU A 23 -12.85 9.92 19.10
C GLU A 23 -11.71 9.07 18.54
N SER A 24 -11.72 8.82 17.24
CA SER A 24 -10.66 8.02 16.59
C SER A 24 -9.32 8.71 16.81
N PRO A 25 -8.26 7.97 17.23
CA PRO A 25 -6.93 8.55 17.32
C PRO A 25 -6.34 8.90 15.94
N TYR A 26 -7.03 8.52 14.86
CA TYR A 26 -6.61 8.80 13.48
C TYR A 26 -7.47 9.92 12.89
N LYS A 27 -6.79 10.83 12.18
CA LYS A 27 -7.42 11.93 11.48
C LYS A 27 -7.15 11.80 9.98
N LEU A 28 -8.21 11.87 9.19
CA LEU A 28 -8.08 11.95 7.73
C LEU A 28 -7.42 13.29 7.34
N ILE A 29 -6.35 13.23 6.57
CA ILE A 29 -5.74 14.38 5.92
C ILE A 29 -6.32 14.49 4.52
N ALA A 30 -7.17 15.48 4.30
CA ALA A 30 -7.79 15.70 2.99
C ALA A 30 -6.73 16.08 1.94
N ASN A 31 -6.92 15.57 0.70
CA ASN A 31 -6.04 15.86 -0.44
C ASN A 31 -4.57 15.42 -0.24
N TRP A 32 -4.34 14.43 0.59
CA TRP A 32 -3.04 13.77 0.72
C TRP A 32 -3.19 12.26 0.44
N PRO A 33 -2.31 11.65 -0.40
CA PRO A 33 -1.28 12.28 -1.23
C PRO A 33 -1.87 13.03 -2.44
N LYS A 34 -1.10 13.94 -3.03
CA LYS A 34 -1.46 14.67 -4.25
C LYS A 34 -1.07 13.86 -5.48
N ILE A 35 -1.96 13.00 -5.92
CA ILE A 35 -1.76 12.20 -7.13
C ILE A 35 -2.28 13.01 -8.33
N PRO A 36 -1.45 13.31 -9.36
CA PRO A 36 -1.91 13.99 -10.56
C PRO A 36 -3.00 13.20 -11.29
N ASP A 37 -3.98 13.89 -11.86
CA ASP A 37 -5.14 13.26 -12.55
C ASP A 37 -4.74 12.31 -13.69
N ASN A 38 -3.59 12.58 -14.33
CA ASN A 38 -3.04 11.75 -15.40
C ASN A 38 -2.11 10.62 -14.92
N TYR A 39 -1.91 10.46 -13.60
CA TYR A 39 -1.09 9.40 -13.04
C TYR A 39 -1.92 8.15 -12.75
N ILE A 40 -1.49 7.01 -13.26
CA ILE A 40 -2.17 5.72 -13.04
C ILE A 40 -1.54 5.02 -11.84
N LEU A 41 -2.10 5.23 -10.64
CA LEU A 41 -1.64 4.56 -9.42
C LEU A 41 -2.06 3.08 -9.38
N GLY A 42 -3.30 2.77 -9.74
CA GLY A 42 -3.85 1.41 -9.63
C GLY A 42 -3.91 0.93 -8.17
N ASN A 43 -3.64 -0.35 -7.96
CA ASN A 43 -3.68 -0.96 -6.62
C ASN A 43 -2.33 -0.80 -5.92
N PRO A 44 -2.20 -0.03 -4.83
CA PRO A 44 -1.02 -0.07 -3.95
C PRO A 44 -0.89 -1.47 -3.33
N THR A 45 0.32 -2.00 -3.28
CA THR A 45 0.59 -3.36 -2.79
C THR A 45 1.64 -3.39 -1.69
N GLY A 46 2.47 -2.35 -1.59
CA GLY A 46 3.47 -2.18 -0.55
C GLY A 46 3.68 -0.70 -0.24
N LEU A 47 3.91 -0.40 1.03
CA LEU A 47 4.11 0.94 1.57
C LEU A 47 5.22 0.88 2.61
N ALA A 48 6.24 1.72 2.49
CA ALA A 48 7.29 1.85 3.49
C ALA A 48 7.82 3.29 3.56
N LEU A 49 8.36 3.66 4.71
CA LEU A 49 8.99 4.96 4.91
C LEU A 49 10.51 4.86 4.74
N LYS A 50 11.09 5.82 4.06
CA LYS A 50 12.55 6.04 4.04
C LYS A 50 13.03 6.71 5.32
N SER A 51 14.33 6.76 5.54
CA SER A 51 14.96 7.43 6.69
C SER A 51 14.56 8.92 6.80
N ASN A 52 14.31 9.59 5.67
CA ASN A 52 13.85 10.97 5.58
C ASN A 52 12.33 11.13 5.79
N GLN A 53 11.62 10.06 6.14
CA GLN A 53 10.16 9.99 6.33
C GLN A 53 9.33 10.13 5.05
N ASN A 54 9.93 10.16 3.87
CA ASN A 54 9.17 10.08 2.63
C ASN A 54 8.53 8.70 2.47
N LEU A 55 7.31 8.68 1.94
CA LEU A 55 6.57 7.44 1.69
C LEU A 55 6.95 6.86 0.32
N VAL A 56 7.39 5.61 0.31
CA VAL A 56 7.54 4.84 -0.93
C VAL A 56 6.34 3.92 -1.10
N VAL A 57 5.76 3.94 -2.29
CA VAL A 57 4.60 3.13 -2.65
C VAL A 57 4.94 2.24 -3.83
N PHE A 58 4.73 0.93 -3.67
CA PHE A 58 4.75 -0.03 -4.78
C PHE A 58 3.32 -0.32 -5.21
N HIS A 59 3.03 -0.19 -6.49
CA HIS A 59 1.67 -0.27 -7.00
C HIS A 59 1.61 -0.96 -8.37
N ARG A 60 0.41 -1.32 -8.79
CA ARG A 60 0.19 -2.10 -10.01
C ARG A 60 -0.10 -1.27 -11.26
N ALA A 61 -0.16 0.05 -11.13
CA ALA A 61 -0.53 0.94 -12.24
C ALA A 61 -1.80 0.44 -12.97
N SER A 62 -1.71 0.19 -14.28
CA SER A 62 -2.85 -0.35 -15.06
C SER A 62 -3.10 -1.85 -14.85
N ARG A 63 -2.23 -2.57 -14.11
CA ARG A 63 -2.32 -4.02 -13.93
C ARG A 63 -3.34 -4.41 -12.86
N SER A 64 -4.30 -5.26 -13.21
CA SER A 64 -5.16 -5.99 -12.28
C SER A 64 -4.70 -7.44 -12.10
N TRP A 65 -5.12 -8.08 -11.01
CA TRP A 65 -4.89 -9.51 -10.81
C TRP A 65 -5.62 -10.31 -11.89
N GLN A 66 -4.93 -11.28 -12.49
CA GLN A 66 -5.45 -12.09 -13.59
C GLN A 66 -5.07 -13.57 -13.42
N THR A 67 -5.92 -14.44 -13.93
CA THR A 67 -5.66 -15.88 -14.04
C THR A 67 -5.96 -16.30 -15.49
N PRO A 68 -5.00 -16.83 -16.25
CA PRO A 68 -3.60 -17.08 -15.85
C PRO A 68 -2.80 -15.79 -15.64
N MET A 69 -1.70 -15.91 -14.88
CA MET A 69 -0.78 -14.78 -14.59
C MET A 69 -0.23 -14.20 -15.90
N PRO A 70 -0.27 -12.87 -16.09
CA PRO A 70 0.35 -12.21 -17.24
C PRO A 70 1.87 -12.49 -17.31
N LYS A 71 2.43 -12.45 -18.52
CA LYS A 71 3.87 -12.63 -18.75
C LYS A 71 4.57 -11.34 -19.16
N ASP A 72 3.81 -10.37 -19.66
CA ASP A 72 4.31 -9.05 -20.04
C ASP A 72 4.53 -8.19 -18.80
N LYS A 73 5.47 -7.26 -18.91
CA LYS A 73 5.77 -6.29 -17.86
C LYS A 73 4.85 -5.09 -17.93
N ILE A 74 4.60 -4.47 -16.78
CA ILE A 74 3.87 -3.21 -16.66
C ILE A 74 4.70 -2.10 -17.33
N LYS A 75 4.09 -1.32 -18.21
CA LYS A 75 4.79 -0.28 -18.97
C LYS A 75 5.01 1.00 -18.18
N GLU A 76 4.10 1.26 -17.25
CA GLU A 76 4.12 2.44 -16.39
C GLU A 76 5.13 2.29 -15.24
N ASN A 77 5.47 3.41 -14.62
CA ASN A 77 6.17 3.38 -13.34
C ASN A 77 5.29 2.70 -12.29
N THR A 78 5.89 1.86 -11.46
CA THR A 78 5.22 1.06 -10.44
C THR A 78 5.68 1.37 -9.03
N ILE A 79 6.70 2.21 -8.90
CA ILE A 79 7.21 2.69 -7.63
C ILE A 79 7.20 4.21 -7.67
N ILE A 80 6.63 4.82 -6.63
CA ILE A 80 6.68 6.26 -6.41
C ILE A 80 7.24 6.57 -5.04
N GLU A 81 7.90 7.71 -4.93
CA GLU A 81 8.26 8.34 -3.66
C GLU A 81 7.43 9.61 -3.50
N ILE A 82 6.78 9.73 -2.35
CA ILE A 82 5.91 10.85 -2.00
C ILE A 82 6.58 11.62 -0.88
N ASP A 83 6.75 12.92 -1.06
CA ASP A 83 7.17 13.81 0.02
C ASP A 83 6.10 13.86 1.10
N ASN A 84 6.46 13.48 2.32
CA ASN A 84 5.52 13.34 3.42
C ASN A 84 4.88 14.67 3.83
N SER A 85 5.56 15.77 3.65
CA SER A 85 5.10 17.11 4.06
C SER A 85 4.15 17.72 3.04
N SER A 86 4.48 17.64 1.77
CA SER A 86 3.70 18.24 0.67
C SER A 86 2.65 17.30 0.10
N GLY A 87 2.85 15.97 0.19
CA GLY A 87 2.05 14.95 -0.45
C GLY A 87 2.33 14.79 -1.94
N GLU A 88 3.33 15.46 -2.49
CA GLU A 88 3.66 15.43 -3.92
C GLU A 88 4.53 14.22 -4.27
N ILE A 89 4.33 13.67 -5.47
CA ILE A 89 5.22 12.65 -6.03
C ILE A 89 6.52 13.34 -6.44
N ILE A 90 7.63 12.99 -5.77
CA ILE A 90 8.95 13.57 -6.03
C ILE A 90 9.85 12.64 -6.85
N ASN A 91 9.51 11.36 -6.94
CA ASN A 91 10.23 10.38 -7.76
C ASN A 91 9.27 9.28 -8.23
N ALA A 92 9.49 8.75 -9.44
CA ALA A 92 8.74 7.64 -10.00
C ALA A 92 9.63 6.80 -10.92
N TRP A 93 9.62 5.46 -10.72
CA TRP A 93 10.43 4.52 -11.48
C TRP A 93 9.79 3.13 -11.54
N GLY A 94 10.45 2.15 -12.15
CA GLY A 94 9.98 0.76 -12.24
C GLY A 94 9.23 0.43 -13.53
N ALA A 95 9.18 1.34 -14.50
CA ALA A 95 8.59 1.08 -15.81
C ALA A 95 9.30 -0.10 -16.51
N ASN A 96 8.53 -1.03 -17.07
CA ASN A 96 9.02 -2.26 -17.74
C ASN A 96 9.88 -3.17 -16.86
N MET A 97 9.75 -3.08 -15.53
CA MET A 97 10.51 -3.91 -14.60
C MET A 97 9.70 -5.08 -14.05
N PHE A 98 8.45 -4.88 -13.70
CA PHE A 98 7.60 -5.79 -12.92
C PHE A 98 6.45 -6.37 -13.72
N ILE A 99 5.96 -7.56 -13.29
CA ILE A 99 4.81 -8.25 -13.88
C ILE A 99 3.58 -8.12 -12.98
N MET A 100 3.75 -8.46 -11.70
CA MET A 100 2.68 -8.42 -10.70
C MET A 100 3.23 -7.97 -9.34
N PRO A 101 3.33 -6.66 -9.11
CA PRO A 101 3.76 -6.07 -7.85
C PRO A 101 3.03 -6.65 -6.64
N HIS A 102 3.77 -6.96 -5.53
CA HIS A 102 3.13 -7.46 -4.31
C HIS A 102 3.69 -6.83 -3.04
N GLY A 103 4.91 -7.13 -2.61
CA GLY A 103 5.48 -6.61 -1.37
C GLY A 103 6.56 -5.56 -1.59
N LEU A 104 6.68 -4.62 -0.64
CA LEU A 104 7.75 -3.64 -0.56
C LEU A 104 8.18 -3.48 0.89
N GLU A 105 9.50 -3.42 1.11
CA GLU A 105 10.13 -3.08 2.37
C GLU A 105 11.33 -2.16 2.12
N ILE A 106 11.68 -1.30 3.07
CA ILE A 106 12.86 -0.44 3.02
C ILE A 106 13.76 -0.77 4.19
N ASP A 107 15.03 -1.08 3.90
CA ASP A 107 16.00 -1.38 4.95
C ASP A 107 16.62 -0.10 5.56
N ASN A 108 17.41 -0.27 6.60
CA ASN A 108 18.04 0.84 7.33
C ASN A 108 19.10 1.63 6.54
N GLN A 109 19.36 1.25 5.31
CA GLN A 109 20.23 1.94 4.34
C GLN A 109 19.41 2.55 3.19
N ASP A 110 18.10 2.63 3.34
CA ASP A 110 17.14 3.08 2.33
C ASP A 110 17.15 2.24 1.03
N ASN A 111 17.64 1.00 1.09
CA ASN A 111 17.47 0.09 -0.05
C ASN A 111 16.04 -0.44 -0.09
N VAL A 112 15.53 -0.59 -1.30
CA VAL A 112 14.16 -1.01 -1.58
C VAL A 112 14.15 -2.51 -1.87
N TRP A 113 13.44 -3.28 -1.05
CA TRP A 113 13.21 -4.70 -1.24
C TRP A 113 11.81 -4.92 -1.79
N ILE A 114 11.71 -5.72 -2.84
CA ILE A 114 10.46 -5.91 -3.57
C ILE A 114 10.22 -7.39 -3.81
N THR A 115 8.96 -7.81 -3.67
CA THR A 115 8.48 -9.09 -4.18
C THR A 115 7.61 -8.87 -5.41
N ASP A 116 7.82 -9.67 -6.45
CA ASP A 116 6.95 -9.71 -7.63
C ASP A 116 6.46 -11.14 -7.88
N VAL A 117 5.15 -11.30 -7.79
CA VAL A 117 4.49 -12.60 -7.91
C VAL A 117 4.68 -13.21 -9.29
N GLY A 118 4.61 -12.40 -10.36
CA GLY A 118 4.75 -12.86 -11.73
C GLY A 118 6.19 -13.18 -12.13
N LEU A 119 7.16 -12.52 -11.50
CA LEU A 119 8.59 -12.82 -11.68
C LEU A 119 9.04 -14.02 -10.85
N HIS A 120 8.33 -14.37 -9.77
CA HIS A 120 8.76 -15.35 -8.78
C HIS A 120 10.10 -14.96 -8.14
N GLN A 121 10.30 -13.67 -7.87
CA GLN A 121 11.56 -13.11 -7.39
C GLN A 121 11.37 -12.18 -6.21
N VAL A 122 12.40 -12.10 -5.36
CA VAL A 122 12.64 -11.00 -4.41
C VAL A 122 13.83 -10.22 -4.94
N ILE A 123 13.70 -8.90 -5.06
CA ILE A 123 14.72 -8.05 -5.67
C ILE A 123 15.06 -6.91 -4.73
N LYS A 124 16.35 -6.64 -4.56
CA LYS A 124 16.86 -5.49 -3.83
C LYS A 124 17.37 -4.44 -4.80
N TYR A 125 16.94 -3.22 -4.59
CA TYR A 125 17.44 -2.02 -5.28
C TYR A 125 18.09 -1.08 -4.27
N ASP A 126 19.06 -0.28 -4.71
CA ASP A 126 19.54 0.84 -3.90
C ASP A 126 18.52 2.01 -3.91
N SER A 127 18.80 3.05 -3.13
CA SER A 127 17.92 4.22 -3.01
C SER A 127 17.71 4.99 -4.33
N THR A 128 18.50 4.71 -5.36
CA THR A 128 18.40 5.29 -6.72
C THR A 128 17.61 4.44 -7.70
N GLY A 129 17.20 3.22 -7.28
CA GLY A 129 16.51 2.24 -8.13
C GLY A 129 17.44 1.34 -8.96
N LYS A 130 18.74 1.31 -8.66
CA LYS A 130 19.69 0.39 -9.29
C LYS A 130 19.59 -0.98 -8.61
N GLU A 131 19.45 -2.05 -9.41
CA GLU A 131 19.42 -3.43 -8.94
C GLU A 131 20.74 -3.81 -8.26
N MET A 132 20.65 -4.33 -7.05
CA MET A 132 21.76 -4.80 -6.22
C MET A 132 21.78 -6.32 -6.07
N MET A 133 20.60 -6.94 -5.93
CA MET A 133 20.47 -8.37 -5.68
C MET A 133 19.15 -8.90 -6.24
N VAL A 134 19.18 -10.10 -6.76
CA VAL A 134 17.99 -10.85 -7.19
C VAL A 134 18.02 -12.24 -6.56
N LEU A 135 16.94 -12.58 -5.87
CA LEU A 135 16.70 -13.91 -5.33
C LEU A 135 15.57 -14.57 -6.11
N GLY A 136 15.67 -15.87 -6.35
CA GLY A 136 14.73 -16.60 -7.19
C GLY A 136 15.10 -16.56 -8.69
N LYS A 137 14.47 -17.43 -9.47
CA LYS A 137 14.68 -17.52 -10.92
C LYS A 137 13.47 -16.97 -11.67
N LYS A 138 13.71 -15.95 -12.48
CA LYS A 138 12.68 -15.23 -13.23
C LYS A 138 11.73 -16.18 -13.97
N GLY A 139 10.43 -16.09 -13.64
CA GLY A 139 9.35 -16.84 -14.26
C GLY A 139 9.40 -18.36 -14.01
N LYS A 140 10.19 -18.81 -13.02
CA LYS A 140 10.32 -20.22 -12.65
C LYS A 140 9.87 -20.41 -11.20
N PRO A 141 8.60 -20.80 -10.96
CA PRO A 141 8.14 -21.11 -9.61
C PRO A 141 8.82 -22.37 -9.06
N GLY A 142 9.01 -22.43 -7.75
CA GLY A 142 9.55 -23.59 -7.05
C GLY A 142 9.61 -23.34 -5.55
N SER A 143 9.92 -24.40 -4.78
CA SER A 143 9.99 -24.38 -3.32
C SER A 143 11.33 -24.86 -2.77
N ASP A 144 12.35 -24.93 -3.61
CA ASP A 144 13.73 -25.24 -3.18
C ASP A 144 14.50 -23.98 -2.78
N SER A 145 15.76 -24.12 -2.39
CA SER A 145 16.62 -23.01 -1.93
C SER A 145 16.94 -21.94 -2.99
N TYR A 146 16.56 -22.14 -4.25
CA TYR A 146 16.88 -21.25 -5.37
C TYR A 146 15.65 -20.64 -6.02
N HIS A 147 14.45 -21.07 -5.63
CA HIS A 147 13.21 -20.63 -6.24
C HIS A 147 12.20 -20.13 -5.21
N PHE A 148 11.36 -19.21 -5.64
CA PHE A 148 10.13 -18.84 -4.94
C PHE A 148 8.91 -19.25 -5.76
N ASN A 149 7.80 -19.44 -5.09
CA ASN A 149 6.51 -19.64 -5.74
C ASN A 149 5.54 -18.56 -5.26
N LEU A 150 5.29 -17.55 -6.12
CA LEU A 150 4.42 -16.42 -5.85
C LEU A 150 4.80 -15.67 -4.54
N PRO A 151 6.02 -15.14 -4.41
CA PRO A 151 6.44 -14.45 -3.18
C PRO A 151 5.60 -13.21 -2.93
N THR A 152 5.22 -13.03 -1.66
CA THR A 152 4.37 -11.94 -1.18
C THR A 152 5.08 -11.09 -0.14
#